data_416e806c7ab67870bbdf211a52d6c44f
#
_entry.id   416e806c7ab67870bbdf211a52d6c44f
#
_cell.length_a   1.000
_cell.length_b   1.000
_cell.length_c   1.000
_cell.angle_alpha   90.00
_cell.angle_beta   90.00
_cell.angle_gamma   90.00
#
_symmetry.space_group_name_H-M   'P 1'
#
loop_
_entity.id
_entity.type
_entity.pdbx_description
1 polymer ?
#
loop_
_entity_poly.entity_id
_entity_poly.type
_entity_poly.pdbx_seq_one_letter_code
_entity_poly.pdbx_strand_id
1 'polypeptide(L)'
;EMKKQALQINTWGKNVYVKVPVANSKGIFMGKIIKELNNLDIKLNITAIYSAKQTERILKLINKKTKVIISIFAGRAGDTGKDPVPEFKKSIALAKKFKNVEILWASVREPYNYLQAKQLGCHIITIPPVTIEKIENFGKTFDQLTRETVKAFLTDSKKSRFKI
;
A
#
# COMPACT_ATOMS: atom_id res chain seq x y z
N GLU A 1 -4.49 9.28 -24.21
CA GLU A 1 -4.91 7.90 -23.96
C GLU A 1 -5.41 7.72 -22.51
N MET A 2 -4.61 7.93 -21.47
CA MET A 2 -4.95 7.74 -20.04
C MET A 2 -6.27 8.43 -19.62
N LYS A 3 -6.52 9.67 -20.06
CA LYS A 3 -7.78 10.38 -19.74
C LYS A 3 -8.99 9.65 -20.32
N LYS A 4 -8.93 9.21 -21.58
CA LYS A 4 -10.01 8.45 -22.24
C LYS A 4 -10.32 7.16 -21.49
N GLN A 5 -9.27 6.40 -21.11
CA GLN A 5 -9.39 5.17 -20.32
C GLN A 5 -9.99 5.46 -18.94
N ALA A 6 -9.54 6.52 -18.26
CA ALA A 6 -10.07 6.91 -16.95
C ALA A 6 -11.58 7.24 -17.00
N LEU A 7 -12.02 7.98 -18.01
CA LEU A 7 -13.43 8.28 -18.22
C LEU A 7 -14.24 7.00 -18.44
N GLN A 8 -13.75 6.09 -19.27
CA GLN A 8 -14.37 4.78 -19.51
C GLN A 8 -14.50 3.96 -18.22
N ILE A 9 -13.41 3.82 -17.44
CA ILE A 9 -13.40 3.06 -16.18
C ILE A 9 -14.39 3.66 -15.17
N ASN A 10 -14.51 4.99 -15.13
CA ASN A 10 -15.42 5.67 -14.22
C ASN A 10 -16.90 5.32 -14.48
N THR A 11 -17.25 4.86 -15.69
CA THR A 11 -18.64 4.43 -16.01
C THR A 11 -18.99 3.06 -15.45
N TRP A 12 -18.04 2.29 -14.96
CA TRP A 12 -18.25 0.91 -14.50
C TRP A 12 -19.04 0.82 -13.18
N GLY A 13 -19.09 1.90 -12.40
CA GLY A 13 -19.90 1.91 -11.19
C GLY A 13 -19.57 3.04 -10.22
N LYS A 14 -20.51 3.34 -9.34
CA LYS A 14 -20.40 4.41 -8.34
C LYS A 14 -19.30 4.16 -7.27
N ASN A 15 -18.89 2.92 -7.08
CA ASN A 15 -17.86 2.51 -6.10
C ASN A 15 -16.46 2.39 -6.73
N VAL A 16 -16.29 2.67 -8.01
CA VAL A 16 -15.01 2.56 -8.71
C VAL A 16 -14.11 3.74 -8.37
N TYR A 17 -12.83 3.43 -8.12
CA TYR A 17 -11.73 4.39 -8.08
C TYR A 17 -10.80 4.14 -9.26
N VAL A 18 -10.57 5.16 -10.07
CA VAL A 18 -9.67 5.05 -11.22
C VAL A 18 -8.23 5.10 -10.76
N LYS A 19 -7.47 4.04 -11.01
CA LYS A 19 -6.07 3.94 -10.60
C LYS A 19 -5.16 4.65 -11.60
N VAL A 20 -4.42 5.67 -11.13
CA VAL A 20 -3.52 6.49 -11.95
C VAL A 20 -2.13 6.54 -11.32
N PRO A 21 -1.06 6.26 -12.06
CA PRO A 21 0.29 6.38 -11.51
C PRO A 21 0.68 7.84 -11.27
N VAL A 22 1.49 8.08 -10.25
CA VAL A 22 1.99 9.43 -9.92
C VAL A 22 2.92 10.02 -10.99
N ALA A 23 3.58 9.14 -11.75
CA ALA A 23 4.44 9.50 -12.88
C ALA A 23 4.25 8.50 -14.03
N ASN A 24 4.59 8.90 -15.25
CA ASN A 24 4.64 8.00 -16.40
C ASN A 24 5.95 7.20 -16.47
N SER A 25 6.09 6.33 -17.46
CA SER A 25 7.29 5.50 -17.67
C SER A 25 8.60 6.28 -17.91
N LYS A 26 8.49 7.56 -18.28
CA LYS A 26 9.63 8.48 -18.45
C LYS A 26 9.91 9.29 -17.16
N GLY A 27 9.26 8.98 -16.05
CA GLY A 27 9.41 9.70 -14.77
C GLY A 27 8.70 11.06 -14.72
N ILE A 28 7.92 11.42 -15.72
CA ILE A 28 7.21 12.71 -15.78
C ILE A 28 6.00 12.65 -14.83
N PHE A 29 5.93 13.59 -13.91
CA PHE A 29 4.83 13.71 -12.96
C PHE A 29 3.48 13.93 -13.65
N MET A 30 2.47 13.13 -13.30
CA MET A 30 1.15 13.12 -13.93
C MET A 30 0.17 14.15 -13.34
N GLY A 31 0.69 15.21 -12.72
CA GLY A 31 -0.12 16.21 -12.01
C GLY A 31 -1.23 16.85 -12.83
N LYS A 32 -0.99 17.15 -14.11
CA LYS A 32 -2.01 17.72 -15.00
C LYS A 32 -3.23 16.79 -15.12
N ILE A 33 -2.99 15.52 -15.45
CA ILE A 33 -4.07 14.54 -15.63
C ILE A 33 -4.79 14.23 -14.31
N ILE A 34 -4.05 14.12 -13.19
CA ILE A 34 -4.62 13.93 -11.86
C ILE A 34 -5.57 15.07 -11.51
N LYS A 35 -5.15 16.31 -11.70
CA LYS A 35 -5.98 17.50 -11.45
C LYS A 35 -7.24 17.53 -12.34
N GLU A 36 -7.08 17.27 -13.64
CA GLU A 36 -8.19 17.23 -14.60
C GLU A 36 -9.24 16.19 -14.20
N LEU A 37 -8.81 14.94 -13.93
CA LEU A 37 -9.73 13.86 -13.57
C LEU A 37 -10.41 14.13 -12.22
N ASN A 38 -9.68 14.63 -11.23
CA ASN A 38 -10.24 14.97 -9.94
C ASN A 38 -11.28 16.12 -10.03
N ASN A 39 -11.06 17.11 -10.88
CA ASN A 39 -12.02 18.20 -11.14
C ASN A 39 -13.27 17.76 -11.92
N LEU A 40 -13.22 16.59 -12.56
CA LEU A 40 -14.37 15.92 -13.18
C LEU A 40 -15.10 14.98 -12.20
N ASP A 41 -14.88 15.15 -10.89
CA ASP A 41 -15.44 14.34 -9.80
C ASP A 41 -15.14 12.84 -9.90
N ILE A 42 -14.06 12.46 -10.61
CA ILE A 42 -13.61 11.09 -10.72
C ILE A 42 -12.81 10.72 -9.47
N LYS A 43 -13.26 9.71 -8.74
CA LYS A 43 -12.54 9.15 -7.59
C LYS A 43 -11.25 8.49 -8.06
N LEU A 44 -10.12 8.87 -7.47
CA LEU A 44 -8.80 8.43 -7.89
C LEU A 44 -8.12 7.54 -6.84
N ASN A 45 -7.43 6.52 -7.31
CA ASN A 45 -6.40 5.82 -6.55
C ASN A 45 -5.04 6.15 -7.18
N ILE A 46 -4.32 7.11 -6.59
CA ILE A 46 -3.04 7.56 -7.12
C ILE A 46 -1.96 6.63 -6.58
N THR A 47 -1.27 5.97 -7.49
CA THR A 47 -0.40 4.82 -7.18
C THR A 47 1.07 5.06 -7.54
N ALA A 48 1.93 4.10 -7.18
CA ALA A 48 3.39 4.15 -7.37
C ALA A 48 4.04 5.31 -6.61
N ILE A 49 3.54 5.60 -5.42
CA ILE A 49 4.05 6.65 -4.53
C ILE A 49 5.05 6.02 -3.56
N TYR A 50 6.16 6.72 -3.31
CA TYR A 50 7.23 6.28 -2.40
C TYR A 50 7.63 7.35 -1.38
N SER A 51 7.23 8.61 -1.59
CA SER A 51 7.69 9.71 -0.71
C SER A 51 6.57 10.66 -0.31
N ALA A 52 6.74 11.28 0.86
CA ALA A 52 5.87 12.34 1.35
C ALA A 52 5.91 13.59 0.42
N LYS A 53 7.01 13.82 -0.27
CA LYS A 53 7.12 14.89 -1.29
C LYS A 53 6.17 14.64 -2.46
N GLN A 54 6.01 13.39 -2.90
CA GLN A 54 5.03 13.04 -3.93
C GLN A 54 3.61 13.22 -3.40
N THR A 55 3.32 12.78 -2.17
CA THR A 55 2.05 13.01 -1.49
C THR A 55 1.71 14.50 -1.43
N GLU A 56 2.62 15.34 -0.98
CA GLU A 56 2.43 16.79 -0.90
C GLU A 56 2.09 17.42 -2.25
N ARG A 57 2.81 17.02 -3.31
CA ARG A 57 2.54 17.49 -4.68
C ARG A 57 1.14 17.14 -5.14
N ILE A 58 0.64 15.94 -4.82
CA ILE A 58 -0.73 15.52 -5.14
C ILE A 58 -1.74 16.36 -4.38
N LEU A 59 -1.56 16.51 -3.05
CA LEU A 59 -2.48 17.25 -2.20
C LEU A 59 -2.67 18.73 -2.62
N LYS A 60 -1.64 19.32 -3.24
CA LYS A 60 -1.73 20.69 -3.82
C LYS A 60 -2.57 20.78 -5.09
N LEU A 61 -2.89 19.66 -5.73
CA LEU A 61 -3.57 19.63 -7.03
C LEU A 61 -5.04 19.21 -6.94
N ILE A 62 -5.39 18.37 -5.96
CA ILE A 62 -6.71 17.81 -5.82
C ILE A 62 -7.68 18.78 -5.11
N ASN A 63 -8.96 18.69 -5.47
CA ASN A 63 -10.01 19.41 -4.76
C ASN A 63 -10.32 18.72 -3.40
N LYS A 64 -11.12 19.39 -2.55
CA LYS A 64 -11.48 18.89 -1.21
C LYS A 64 -12.79 18.10 -1.17
N LYS A 65 -13.40 17.81 -2.32
CA LYS A 65 -14.71 17.14 -2.41
C LYS A 65 -14.60 15.71 -2.88
N THR A 66 -13.85 15.49 -3.98
CA THR A 66 -13.75 14.20 -4.65
C THR A 66 -12.79 13.29 -3.88
N LYS A 67 -13.22 12.07 -3.58
CA LYS A 67 -12.42 11.09 -2.84
C LYS A 67 -11.15 10.69 -3.58
N VAL A 68 -10.05 10.61 -2.86
CA VAL A 68 -8.75 10.21 -3.38
C VAL A 68 -8.07 9.24 -2.42
N ILE A 69 -7.58 8.14 -2.96
CA ILE A 69 -6.68 7.21 -2.27
C ILE A 69 -5.25 7.48 -2.75
N ILE A 70 -4.33 7.60 -1.82
CA ILE A 70 -2.89 7.74 -2.06
C ILE A 70 -2.22 6.43 -1.68
N SER A 71 -1.81 5.64 -2.68
CA SER A 71 -1.22 4.31 -2.50
C SER A 71 0.31 4.40 -2.44
N ILE A 72 0.87 4.23 -1.23
CA ILE A 72 2.31 4.28 -0.97
C ILE A 72 2.87 2.86 -0.96
N PHE A 73 3.94 2.62 -1.70
CA PHE A 73 4.52 1.30 -1.93
C PHE A 73 5.60 0.97 -0.90
N ALA A 74 5.19 0.41 0.24
CA ALA A 74 6.09 0.04 1.32
C ALA A 74 7.06 -1.09 0.94
N GLY A 75 6.52 -2.23 0.49
CA GLY A 75 7.33 -3.41 0.26
C GLY A 75 8.41 -3.20 -0.80
N ARG A 76 8.09 -2.55 -1.92
CA ARG A 76 9.10 -2.21 -2.94
C ARG A 76 10.19 -1.27 -2.43
N ALA A 77 9.90 -0.38 -1.50
CA ALA A 77 10.92 0.42 -0.83
C ALA A 77 11.81 -0.47 0.05
N GLY A 78 11.18 -1.37 0.84
CA GLY A 78 11.89 -2.36 1.65
C GLY A 78 12.80 -3.29 0.84
N ASP A 79 12.35 -3.74 -0.34
CA ASP A 79 13.15 -4.58 -1.26
C ASP A 79 14.46 -3.87 -1.69
N THR A 80 14.56 -2.55 -1.56
CA THR A 80 15.76 -1.74 -1.85
C THR A 80 16.50 -1.28 -0.57
N GLY A 81 16.16 -1.84 0.59
CA GLY A 81 16.79 -1.50 1.88
C GLY A 81 16.33 -0.16 2.47
N LYS A 82 15.21 0.41 2.00
CA LYS A 82 14.69 1.68 2.51
C LYS A 82 13.52 1.43 3.46
N ASP A 83 13.60 2.02 4.67
CA ASP A 83 12.48 2.04 5.61
C ASP A 83 11.35 2.96 5.09
N PRO A 84 10.16 2.43 4.79
CA PRO A 84 9.03 3.24 4.31
C PRO A 84 8.33 4.03 5.42
N VAL A 85 8.49 3.64 6.68
CA VAL A 85 7.73 4.18 7.83
C VAL A 85 7.81 5.70 7.96
N PRO A 86 8.99 6.36 7.83
CA PRO A 86 9.08 7.81 7.89
C PRO A 86 8.25 8.52 6.81
N GLU A 87 8.20 7.97 5.60
CA GLU A 87 7.43 8.54 4.48
C GLU A 87 5.92 8.39 4.70
N PHE A 88 5.49 7.26 5.29
CA PHE A 88 4.09 7.08 5.71
C PHE A 88 3.69 8.08 6.80
N LYS A 89 4.49 8.22 7.86
CA LYS A 89 4.21 9.17 8.96
C LYS A 89 3.99 10.59 8.43
N LYS A 90 4.89 11.06 7.57
CA LYS A 90 4.80 12.38 6.94
C LYS A 90 3.58 12.49 6.02
N SER A 91 3.32 11.49 5.18
CA SER A 91 2.20 11.49 4.26
C SER A 91 0.85 11.49 4.99
N ILE A 92 0.71 10.71 6.06
CA ILE A 92 -0.50 10.69 6.91
C ILE A 92 -0.70 12.05 7.57
N ALA A 93 0.36 12.66 8.10
CA ALA A 93 0.29 13.99 8.71
C ALA A 93 -0.17 15.07 7.72
N LEU A 94 0.34 15.02 6.48
CA LEU A 94 -0.08 15.93 5.40
C LEU A 94 -1.55 15.70 5.01
N ALA A 95 -1.98 14.44 4.92
CA ALA A 95 -3.33 14.07 4.52
C ALA A 95 -4.41 14.42 5.57
N LYS A 96 -4.07 14.54 6.86
CA LYS A 96 -5.02 14.90 7.94
C LYS A 96 -5.85 16.16 7.67
N LYS A 97 -5.33 17.09 6.85
CA LYS A 97 -6.03 18.33 6.46
C LYS A 97 -7.08 18.11 5.37
N PHE A 98 -7.19 16.90 4.83
CA PHE A 98 -8.05 16.55 3.70
C PHE A 98 -9.00 15.41 4.09
N LYS A 99 -10.26 15.74 4.39
CA LYS A 99 -11.28 14.73 4.79
C LYS A 99 -11.65 13.74 3.68
N ASN A 100 -11.28 14.05 2.45
CA ASN A 100 -11.56 13.25 1.26
C ASN A 100 -10.37 12.40 0.80
N VAL A 101 -9.28 12.36 1.58
CA VAL A 101 -8.05 11.64 1.23
C VAL A 101 -7.78 10.50 2.20
N GLU A 102 -7.51 9.32 1.65
CA GLU A 102 -7.15 8.12 2.39
C GLU A 102 -5.74 7.67 1.99
N ILE A 103 -4.93 7.32 2.98
CA ILE A 103 -3.60 6.74 2.75
C ILE A 103 -3.73 5.22 2.76
N LEU A 104 -3.21 4.60 1.71
CA LEU A 104 -3.20 3.15 1.52
C LEU A 104 -1.77 2.62 1.58
N TRP A 105 -1.57 1.63 2.44
CA TRP A 105 -0.35 0.83 2.48
C TRP A 105 -0.41 -0.22 1.37
N ALA A 106 0.43 -0.06 0.36
CA ALA A 106 0.51 -0.94 -0.79
C ALA A 106 1.82 -1.76 -0.80
N SER A 107 1.82 -2.83 -1.62
CA SER A 107 3.02 -3.66 -1.82
C SER A 107 3.45 -4.39 -0.55
N VAL A 108 2.50 -5.05 0.11
CA VAL A 108 2.75 -5.90 1.30
C VAL A 108 3.69 -7.06 0.94
N ARG A 109 4.67 -7.32 1.81
CA ARG A 109 5.64 -8.43 1.69
C ARG A 109 5.46 -9.49 2.78
N GLU A 110 5.04 -9.06 3.97
CA GLU A 110 4.97 -9.92 5.15
C GLU A 110 3.76 -9.57 6.04
N PRO A 111 3.31 -10.50 6.89
CA PRO A 111 2.19 -10.27 7.80
C PRO A 111 2.39 -9.09 8.74
N TYR A 112 3.64 -8.82 9.15
CA TYR A 112 3.97 -7.73 10.06
C TYR A 112 3.62 -6.34 9.49
N ASN A 113 3.57 -6.19 8.16
CA ASN A 113 3.15 -4.94 7.53
C ASN A 113 1.72 -4.53 7.92
N TYR A 114 0.85 -5.48 8.28
CA TYR A 114 -0.48 -5.18 8.83
C TYR A 114 -0.39 -4.40 10.15
N LEU A 115 0.47 -4.84 11.06
CA LEU A 115 0.70 -4.15 12.33
C LEU A 115 1.31 -2.76 12.12
N GLN A 116 2.29 -2.64 11.23
CA GLN A 116 2.91 -1.36 10.89
C GLN A 116 1.87 -0.38 10.32
N ALA A 117 1.06 -0.81 9.35
CA ALA A 117 0.01 0.01 8.76
C ALA A 117 -1.03 0.46 9.80
N LYS A 118 -1.46 -0.47 10.68
CA LYS A 118 -2.40 -0.20 11.78
C LYS A 118 -1.83 0.81 12.79
N GLN A 119 -0.60 0.62 13.24
CA GLN A 119 0.08 1.52 14.20
C GLN A 119 0.29 2.93 13.64
N LEU A 120 0.53 3.04 12.33
CA LEU A 120 0.68 4.32 11.66
C LEU A 120 -0.66 5.03 11.41
N GLY A 121 -1.78 4.33 11.52
CA GLY A 121 -3.10 4.87 11.20
C GLY A 121 -3.35 4.99 9.71
N CYS A 122 -2.82 4.05 8.90
CA CYS A 122 -3.22 3.94 7.49
C CYS A 122 -4.71 3.60 7.40
N HIS A 123 -5.39 4.19 6.46
CA HIS A 123 -6.84 3.98 6.27
C HIS A 123 -7.13 2.64 5.59
N ILE A 124 -6.24 2.22 4.70
CA ILE A 124 -6.40 1.03 3.87
C ILE A 124 -5.06 0.28 3.80
N ILE A 125 -5.12 -1.04 3.71
CA ILE A 125 -3.98 -1.90 3.36
C ILE A 125 -4.41 -2.92 2.30
N THR A 126 -3.59 -3.14 1.29
CA THR A 126 -3.80 -4.23 0.31
C THR A 126 -2.98 -5.44 0.70
N ILE A 127 -3.64 -6.56 0.98
CA ILE A 127 -3.00 -7.77 1.50
C ILE A 127 -3.32 -8.95 0.58
N PRO A 128 -2.31 -9.74 0.12
CA PRO A 128 -2.54 -10.99 -0.57
C PRO A 128 -3.25 -12.02 0.33
N PRO A 129 -4.13 -12.89 -0.20
CA PRO A 129 -4.85 -13.90 0.59
C PRO A 129 -3.93 -14.75 1.48
N VAL A 130 -2.81 -15.24 0.93
CA VAL A 130 -1.82 -16.04 1.67
C VAL A 130 -1.22 -15.30 2.87
N THR A 131 -1.19 -13.98 2.84
CA THR A 131 -0.71 -13.17 3.96
C THR A 131 -1.81 -12.98 5.01
N ILE A 132 -3.09 -12.95 4.60
CA ILE A 132 -4.23 -12.91 5.53
C ILE A 132 -4.24 -14.15 6.40
N GLU A 133 -4.09 -15.35 5.82
CA GLU A 133 -3.99 -16.62 6.54
C GLU A 133 -2.88 -16.61 7.61
N LYS A 134 -1.76 -15.95 7.30
CA LYS A 134 -0.67 -15.79 8.28
C LYS A 134 -1.02 -14.82 9.40
N ILE A 135 -1.78 -13.76 9.11
CA ILE A 135 -2.25 -12.79 10.10
C ILE A 135 -3.23 -13.42 11.08
N GLU A 136 -4.10 -14.34 10.62
CA GLU A 136 -5.01 -15.10 11.47
C GLU A 136 -4.29 -15.96 12.53
N ASN A 137 -3.04 -16.29 12.28
CA ASN A 137 -2.18 -17.04 13.21
C ASN A 137 -1.36 -16.14 14.15
N PHE A 138 -1.63 -14.85 14.24
CA PHE A 138 -0.96 -13.96 15.19
C PHE A 138 -1.29 -14.35 16.64
N GLY A 139 -0.38 -13.99 17.56
CA GLY A 139 -0.56 -14.20 19.00
C GLY A 139 0.13 -15.44 19.56
N LYS A 140 0.88 -16.19 18.76
CA LYS A 140 1.73 -17.27 19.29
C LYS A 140 2.81 -16.72 20.20
N THR A 141 3.04 -17.38 21.35
CA THR A 141 4.14 -17.06 22.25
C THR A 141 5.48 -17.50 21.66
N PHE A 142 6.58 -16.91 22.15
CA PHE A 142 7.92 -17.34 21.71
C PHE A 142 8.20 -18.81 22.05
N ASP A 143 7.68 -19.34 23.17
CA ASP A 143 7.81 -20.75 23.52
C ASP A 143 7.06 -21.67 22.54
N GLN A 144 5.89 -21.24 22.05
CA GLN A 144 5.16 -21.97 21.02
C GLN A 144 5.96 -21.97 19.71
N LEU A 145 6.48 -20.81 19.29
CA LEU A 145 7.29 -20.69 18.09
C LEU A 145 8.57 -21.55 18.17
N THR A 146 9.26 -21.53 19.32
CA THR A 146 10.45 -22.38 19.57
C THR A 146 10.10 -23.84 19.40
N ARG A 147 9.02 -24.32 20.06
CA ARG A 147 8.61 -25.74 19.97
C ARG A 147 8.22 -26.16 18.55
N GLU A 148 7.49 -25.30 17.83
CA GLU A 148 7.12 -25.56 16.43
C GLU A 148 8.36 -25.65 15.53
N THR A 149 9.31 -24.72 15.70
CA THR A 149 10.56 -24.70 14.95
C THR A 149 11.40 -25.97 15.19
N VAL A 150 11.56 -26.38 16.46
CA VAL A 150 12.29 -27.61 16.80
C VAL A 150 11.61 -28.85 16.22
N LYS A 151 10.27 -28.92 16.26
CA LYS A 151 9.52 -30.02 15.63
C LYS A 151 9.73 -30.05 14.11
N ALA A 152 9.77 -28.89 13.45
CA ALA A 152 10.05 -28.81 12.01
C ALA A 152 11.47 -29.33 11.71
N PHE A 153 12.49 -28.90 12.46
CA PHE A 153 13.87 -29.39 12.31
C PHE A 153 13.97 -30.90 12.48
N LEU A 154 13.32 -31.48 13.51
CA LEU A 154 13.29 -32.91 13.72
C LEU A 154 12.61 -33.63 12.53
N THR A 155 11.54 -33.09 11.99
CA THR A 155 10.85 -33.68 10.84
C THR A 155 11.72 -33.67 9.59
N ASP A 156 12.42 -32.56 9.34
CA ASP A 156 13.28 -32.40 8.18
C ASP A 156 14.53 -33.29 8.30
N SER A 157 15.12 -33.40 9.50
CA SER A 157 16.24 -34.32 9.78
C SER A 157 15.84 -35.75 9.49
N LYS A 158 14.66 -36.21 9.95
CA LYS A 158 14.15 -37.56 9.65
C LYS A 158 13.92 -37.80 8.15
N LYS A 159 13.38 -36.80 7.44
CA LYS A 159 13.15 -36.89 5.99
C LYS A 159 14.44 -36.96 5.18
N SER A 160 15.47 -36.23 5.60
CA SER A 160 16.74 -36.18 4.91
C SER A 160 17.51 -37.53 4.94
N ARG A 161 17.15 -38.44 5.88
CA ARG A 161 17.84 -39.74 6.12
C ARG A 161 19.34 -39.60 6.38
N PHE A 162 19.80 -38.38 6.68
CA PHE A 162 21.19 -38.14 7.00
C PHE A 162 21.49 -38.73 8.38
N LYS A 163 22.54 -39.59 8.47
CA LYS A 163 23.04 -40.12 9.74
C LYS A 163 24.35 -39.42 10.09
N ILE A 164 24.44 -38.90 11.30
CA ILE A 164 25.66 -38.38 11.88
C ILE A 164 26.33 -39.50 12.63
#